data_90c7ca2143fcbafe7e034c6abe2c7e28
#
_entry.id   90c7ca2143fcbafe7e034c6abe2c7e28
#
_cell.length_a   1.000
_cell.length_b   1.000
_cell.length_c   1.000
_cell.angle_alpha   90.00
_cell.angle_beta   90.00
_cell.angle_gamma   90.00
#
_symmetry.space_group_name_H-M   'P 1'
#
loop_
_entity.id
_entity.type
_entity.pdbx_description
1 polymer ?
#
loop_
_entity_poly.entity_id
_entity_poly.type
_entity_poly.pdbx_seq_one_letter_code
_entity_poly.pdbx_strand_id
1 'polypeptide(L)'
;YHWPIFVVEPNSDCLCWLYPDGNTDTQVQDHITISDYLTIFGARGEFSEHNIPPQLDEKLYNLGERWAGNALELGPGLATLNYLATTCRKEQRLDVELSEKQQGYRELNMLLNDLVETEIATYENGVLTFANEDARRFSNGEWLETLVHSTVKQIQDDLPTIQDRSLNVQVYRQLGEKEVRNELDIATVVNNKLYIIECKTKGMRDDGDDTLYKLESLRDLLGGLQARAMLVSFRPLRHNDITRAEDLGLALIGPDELKDLKTHLTAWFKQAGGRENI
;
A
#
# COMPACT_ATOMS: atom_id res chain seq x y z
N TYR A 1 16.71 35.62 28.05
CA TYR A 1 15.75 34.64 27.55
C TYR A 1 16.15 33.27 28.12
N HIS A 2 15.27 32.68 28.91
CA HIS A 2 15.49 31.34 29.47
C HIS A 2 14.74 30.36 28.60
N TRP A 3 15.47 29.60 27.78
CA TRP A 3 14.87 28.55 26.95
C TRP A 3 14.71 27.26 27.76
N PRO A 4 13.58 26.55 27.65
CA PRO A 4 13.45 25.24 28.25
C PRO A 4 14.43 24.27 27.61
N ILE A 5 15.08 23.45 28.38
CA ILE A 5 16.02 22.41 27.97
C ILE A 5 15.48 21.06 28.42
N PHE A 6 15.38 20.13 27.53
CA PHE A 6 14.97 18.75 27.81
C PHE A 6 15.82 17.75 27.05
N VAL A 7 15.86 16.52 27.53
CA VAL A 7 16.44 15.36 26.88
C VAL A 7 15.32 14.37 26.62
N VAL A 8 15.32 13.77 25.45
CA VAL A 8 14.43 12.65 25.12
C VAL A 8 15.11 11.36 25.57
N GLU A 9 14.44 10.60 26.42
CA GLU A 9 14.87 9.25 26.80
C GLU A 9 14.04 8.21 26.04
N PRO A 10 14.57 7.68 24.92
CA PRO A 10 13.78 6.85 24.00
C PRO A 10 13.37 5.48 24.59
N ASN A 11 14.07 5.02 25.63
CA ASN A 11 13.78 3.70 26.20
C ASN A 11 12.63 3.73 27.21
N SER A 12 12.30 4.93 27.72
CA SER A 12 11.22 5.13 28.70
C SER A 12 10.10 6.01 28.15
N ASP A 13 10.19 6.44 26.88
CA ASP A 13 9.26 7.38 26.23
C ASP A 13 9.00 8.64 27.07
N CYS A 14 10.08 9.17 27.66
CA CYS A 14 10.01 10.32 28.56
C CYS A 14 10.78 11.53 28.02
N LEU A 15 10.22 12.71 28.26
CA LEU A 15 10.94 13.98 28.18
C LEU A 15 11.48 14.32 29.58
N CYS A 16 12.79 14.27 29.74
CA CYS A 16 13.47 14.63 30.96
C CYS A 16 13.82 16.12 30.92
N TRP A 17 13.13 16.94 31.71
CA TRP A 17 13.36 18.38 31.74
C TRP A 17 14.61 18.69 32.55
N LEU A 18 15.55 19.40 31.95
CA LEU A 18 16.78 19.86 32.57
C LEU A 18 16.67 21.29 33.08
N TYR A 19 15.77 22.09 32.52
CA TYR A 19 15.54 23.49 32.88
C TYR A 19 14.10 23.89 32.51
N PRO A 20 13.36 24.67 33.33
CA PRO A 20 13.83 25.36 34.55
C PRO A 20 13.95 24.47 35.80
N ASP A 21 13.22 23.35 35.87
CA ASP A 21 13.21 22.48 37.06
C ASP A 21 13.52 21.04 36.66
N GLY A 22 14.74 20.58 36.93
CA GLY A 22 15.27 19.28 36.50
C GLY A 22 14.65 18.04 37.12
N ASN A 23 13.33 18.03 37.42
CA ASN A 23 12.71 16.93 38.15
C ASN A 23 11.30 16.53 37.68
N THR A 24 10.83 16.98 36.54
CA THR A 24 9.52 16.52 36.01
C THR A 24 9.73 15.78 34.72
N ASP A 25 9.74 14.45 34.80
CA ASP A 25 9.64 13.60 33.62
C ASP A 25 8.22 13.67 33.07
N THR A 26 8.09 14.00 31.80
CA THR A 26 6.81 13.98 31.10
C THR A 26 6.74 12.75 30.23
N GLN A 27 5.83 11.84 30.57
CA GLN A 27 5.55 10.69 29.69
C GLN A 27 5.05 11.17 28.35
N VAL A 28 5.70 10.78 27.29
CA VAL A 28 5.22 11.01 25.93
C VAL A 28 4.28 9.89 25.56
N GLN A 29 3.03 10.22 25.24
CA GLN A 29 2.11 9.21 24.72
C GLN A 29 2.49 8.86 23.27
N ASP A 30 2.77 7.59 23.05
CA ASP A 30 3.24 7.07 21.78
C ASP A 30 2.06 6.67 20.87
N HIS A 31 1.26 7.65 20.46
CA HIS A 31 0.11 7.47 19.57
C HIS A 31 0.13 8.49 18.43
N ILE A 32 1.22 8.46 17.65
CA ILE A 32 1.28 9.28 16.43
C ILE A 32 0.46 8.60 15.35
N THR A 33 -0.51 9.33 14.79
CA THR A 33 -1.29 8.91 13.64
C THR A 33 -0.59 9.32 12.32
N ILE A 34 -1.04 8.75 11.21
CA ILE A 34 -0.60 9.18 9.87
C ILE A 34 -0.91 10.67 9.66
N SER A 35 -2.08 11.14 10.12
CA SER A 35 -2.46 12.55 10.03
C SER A 35 -1.50 13.46 10.78
N ASP A 36 -1.10 13.09 12.01
CA ASP A 36 -0.13 13.85 12.80
C ASP A 36 1.22 13.89 12.09
N TYR A 37 1.67 12.74 11.58
CA TYR A 37 2.93 12.61 10.88
C TYR A 37 2.97 13.51 9.62
N LEU A 38 1.94 13.45 8.79
CA LEU A 38 1.83 14.29 7.59
C LEU A 38 1.83 15.78 7.95
N THR A 39 1.14 16.16 9.03
CA THR A 39 1.09 17.55 9.50
C THR A 39 2.47 18.08 9.91
N ILE A 40 3.29 17.26 10.59
CA ILE A 40 4.68 17.60 10.95
C ILE A 40 5.51 17.92 9.70
N PHE A 41 5.27 17.23 8.58
CA PHE A 41 5.96 17.45 7.31
C PHE A 41 5.25 18.45 6.39
N GLY A 42 4.30 19.24 6.91
CA GLY A 42 3.61 20.29 6.17
C GLY A 42 2.68 19.76 5.08
N ALA A 43 2.13 18.57 5.30
CA ALA A 43 1.15 17.93 4.42
C ALA A 43 -0.18 17.73 5.15
N ARG A 44 -1.27 17.61 4.38
CA ARG A 44 -2.60 17.25 4.87
C ARG A 44 -3.02 15.93 4.23
N GLY A 45 -3.52 15.01 5.04
CA GLY A 45 -4.07 13.74 4.59
C GLY A 45 -5.60 13.79 4.50
N GLU A 46 -6.17 13.22 3.44
CA GLU A 46 -7.57 12.84 3.36
C GLU A 46 -7.64 11.31 3.29
N PHE A 47 -8.44 10.73 4.17
CA PHE A 47 -8.54 9.29 4.38
C PHE A 47 -9.88 8.81 3.86
N SER A 48 -9.87 7.83 2.97
CA SER A 48 -11.09 7.21 2.47
C SER A 48 -11.68 6.28 3.54
N GLU A 49 -12.94 6.48 3.90
CA GLU A 49 -13.65 5.49 4.70
C GLU A 49 -13.99 4.28 3.82
N HIS A 50 -13.30 3.17 4.03
CA HIS A 50 -13.63 1.92 3.38
C HIS A 50 -14.69 1.18 4.19
N ASN A 51 -15.95 1.46 3.89
CA ASN A 51 -17.11 0.79 4.48
C ASN A 51 -17.43 -0.54 3.75
N ILE A 52 -16.43 -1.44 3.65
CA ILE A 52 -16.66 -2.78 3.12
C ILE A 52 -17.28 -3.63 4.24
N PRO A 53 -18.42 -4.32 3.99
CA PRO A 53 -18.96 -5.25 4.97
C PRO A 53 -17.93 -6.31 5.37
N PRO A 54 -17.78 -6.66 6.67
CA PRO A 54 -16.72 -7.59 7.13
C PRO A 54 -16.68 -8.93 6.40
N GLN A 55 -17.82 -9.47 6.03
CA GLN A 55 -17.91 -10.74 5.28
C GLN A 55 -17.38 -10.60 3.83
N LEU A 56 -17.61 -9.46 3.21
CA LEU A 56 -17.06 -9.17 1.88
C LEU A 56 -15.57 -8.88 1.96
N ASP A 57 -15.12 -8.16 3.00
CA ASP A 57 -13.69 -7.90 3.24
C ASP A 57 -12.90 -9.20 3.37
N GLU A 58 -13.41 -10.18 4.12
CA GLU A 58 -12.81 -11.51 4.25
C GLU A 58 -12.80 -12.27 2.91
N LYS A 59 -13.89 -12.24 2.14
CA LYS A 59 -13.94 -12.87 0.81
C LYS A 59 -12.90 -12.25 -0.14
N LEU A 60 -12.80 -10.92 -0.17
CA LEU A 60 -11.84 -10.19 -1.01
C LEU A 60 -10.40 -10.45 -0.59
N TYR A 61 -10.13 -10.52 0.71
CA TYR A 61 -8.82 -10.89 1.24
C TYR A 61 -8.41 -12.29 0.77
N ASN A 62 -9.26 -13.30 0.97
CA ASN A 62 -9.00 -14.69 0.56
C ASN A 62 -8.81 -14.80 -0.97
N LEU A 63 -9.56 -14.02 -1.74
CA LEU A 63 -9.39 -13.93 -3.19
C LEU A 63 -8.02 -13.37 -3.55
N GLY A 64 -7.62 -12.26 -2.90
CA GLY A 64 -6.32 -11.63 -3.08
C GLY A 64 -5.16 -12.59 -2.73
N GLU A 65 -5.24 -13.32 -1.62
CA GLU A 65 -4.23 -14.34 -1.25
C GLU A 65 -4.11 -15.44 -2.31
N ARG A 66 -5.25 -15.93 -2.82
CA ARG A 66 -5.25 -16.94 -3.89
C ARG A 66 -4.57 -16.43 -5.16
N TRP A 67 -4.85 -15.18 -5.56
CA TRP A 67 -4.22 -14.58 -6.73
C TRP A 67 -2.75 -14.30 -6.51
N ALA A 68 -2.37 -13.82 -5.34
CA ALA A 68 -0.98 -13.59 -4.95
C ALA A 68 -0.17 -14.90 -4.92
N GLY A 69 -0.75 -15.97 -4.35
CA GLY A 69 -0.13 -17.29 -4.32
C GLY A 69 0.10 -17.92 -5.69
N ASN A 70 -0.62 -17.47 -6.72
CA ASN A 70 -0.52 -17.95 -8.10
C ASN A 70 -0.08 -16.84 -9.08
N ALA A 71 0.67 -15.85 -8.61
CA ALA A 71 0.97 -14.62 -9.34
C ALA A 71 1.63 -14.88 -10.70
N LEU A 72 2.57 -15.80 -10.79
CA LEU A 72 3.28 -16.13 -12.04
C LEU A 72 2.34 -16.77 -13.07
N GLU A 73 1.46 -17.69 -12.66
CA GLU A 73 0.51 -18.35 -13.55
C GLU A 73 -0.58 -17.36 -14.00
N LEU A 74 -1.18 -16.63 -13.06
CA LEU A 74 -2.31 -15.74 -13.32
C LEU A 74 -1.91 -14.41 -14.00
N GLY A 75 -0.64 -14.08 -14.03
CA GLY A 75 -0.14 -12.79 -14.54
C GLY A 75 -0.72 -12.37 -15.90
N PRO A 76 -0.69 -13.23 -16.96
CA PRO A 76 -1.27 -12.90 -18.25
C PRO A 76 -2.79 -12.70 -18.20
N GLY A 77 -3.52 -13.52 -17.42
CA GLY A 77 -4.97 -13.41 -17.24
C GLY A 77 -5.36 -12.10 -16.55
N LEU A 78 -4.64 -11.74 -15.46
CA LEU A 78 -4.84 -10.48 -14.74
C LEU A 78 -4.55 -9.26 -15.61
N ALA A 79 -3.57 -9.32 -16.51
CA ALA A 79 -3.34 -8.24 -17.47
C ALA A 79 -4.56 -8.03 -18.39
N THR A 80 -5.19 -9.12 -18.82
CA THR A 80 -6.41 -9.07 -19.64
C THR A 80 -7.59 -8.55 -18.82
N LEU A 81 -7.78 -9.02 -17.57
CA LEU A 81 -8.82 -8.53 -16.68
C LEU A 81 -8.67 -7.02 -16.41
N ASN A 82 -7.45 -6.55 -16.12
CA ASN A 82 -7.15 -5.12 -15.97
C ASN A 82 -7.51 -4.31 -17.23
N TYR A 83 -7.27 -4.88 -18.41
CA TYR A 83 -7.66 -4.25 -19.67
C TYR A 83 -9.18 -4.13 -19.80
N LEU A 84 -9.93 -5.22 -19.54
CA LEU A 84 -11.39 -5.23 -19.57
C LEU A 84 -11.98 -4.22 -18.59
N ALA A 85 -11.53 -4.21 -17.34
CA ALA A 85 -11.97 -3.27 -16.32
C ALA A 85 -11.61 -1.81 -16.68
N THR A 86 -10.46 -1.58 -17.35
CA THR A 86 -10.07 -0.26 -17.86
C THR A 86 -10.97 0.19 -19.01
N THR A 87 -11.40 -0.74 -19.88
CA THR A 87 -12.35 -0.47 -20.96
C THR A 87 -13.68 -0.03 -20.39
N CYS A 88 -14.23 -0.77 -19.41
CA CYS A 88 -15.45 -0.40 -18.70
C CYS A 88 -15.38 1.04 -18.12
N ARG A 89 -14.25 1.38 -17.46
CA ARG A 89 -14.03 2.74 -16.94
C ARG A 89 -14.08 3.81 -18.03
N LYS A 90 -13.40 3.58 -19.15
CA LYS A 90 -13.34 4.56 -20.26
C LYS A 90 -14.69 4.77 -20.91
N GLU A 91 -15.49 3.72 -20.98
CA GLU A 91 -16.83 3.75 -21.58
C GLU A 91 -17.93 4.05 -20.58
N GLN A 92 -17.57 4.30 -19.31
CA GLN A 92 -18.49 4.62 -18.20
C GLN A 92 -19.59 3.57 -18.03
N ARG A 93 -19.23 2.29 -18.13
CA ARG A 93 -20.14 1.14 -17.97
C ARG A 93 -19.51 0.07 -17.08
N LEU A 94 -20.32 -0.86 -16.62
CA LEU A 94 -19.89 -1.95 -15.75
C LEU A 94 -19.82 -3.31 -16.48
N ASP A 95 -20.20 -3.36 -17.75
CA ASP A 95 -20.20 -4.57 -18.55
C ASP A 95 -19.23 -4.47 -19.73
N VAL A 96 -18.71 -5.62 -20.17
CA VAL A 96 -17.83 -5.71 -21.33
C VAL A 96 -17.97 -7.09 -21.99
N GLU A 97 -18.11 -7.08 -23.32
CA GLU A 97 -18.12 -8.31 -24.11
C GLU A 97 -16.69 -8.80 -24.37
N LEU A 98 -16.45 -10.08 -24.13
CA LEU A 98 -15.19 -10.74 -24.39
C LEU A 98 -15.14 -11.26 -25.84
N SER A 99 -14.05 -11.00 -26.55
CA SER A 99 -13.79 -11.63 -27.85
C SER A 99 -13.68 -13.16 -27.71
N GLU A 100 -13.93 -13.91 -28.78
CA GLU A 100 -13.80 -15.38 -28.80
C GLU A 100 -12.42 -15.84 -28.28
N LYS A 101 -11.35 -15.12 -28.62
CA LYS A 101 -10.00 -15.40 -28.12
C LYS A 101 -9.90 -15.25 -26.61
N GLN A 102 -10.50 -14.21 -26.03
CA GLN A 102 -10.50 -13.98 -24.58
C GLN A 102 -11.36 -15.01 -23.84
N GLN A 103 -12.48 -15.43 -24.42
CA GLN A 103 -13.34 -16.49 -23.87
C GLN A 103 -12.62 -17.85 -23.78
N GLY A 104 -11.69 -18.13 -24.69
CA GLY A 104 -10.84 -19.33 -24.68
C GLY A 104 -9.61 -19.23 -23.77
N TYR A 105 -9.39 -18.12 -23.09
CA TYR A 105 -8.18 -17.90 -22.32
C TYR A 105 -8.30 -18.46 -20.90
N ARG A 106 -7.56 -19.53 -20.61
CA ARG A 106 -7.71 -20.34 -19.39
C ARG A 106 -7.51 -19.49 -18.11
N GLU A 107 -6.43 -18.73 -18.03
CA GLU A 107 -6.08 -17.92 -16.84
C GLU A 107 -7.11 -16.82 -16.61
N LEU A 108 -7.64 -16.22 -17.66
CA LEU A 108 -8.74 -15.28 -17.54
C LEU A 108 -10.01 -15.94 -17.02
N ASN A 109 -10.37 -17.12 -17.53
CA ASN A 109 -11.56 -17.85 -17.08
C ASN A 109 -11.46 -18.24 -15.60
N MET A 110 -10.27 -18.60 -15.11
CA MET A 110 -10.05 -18.83 -13.67
C MET A 110 -10.40 -17.58 -12.87
N LEU A 111 -9.90 -16.40 -13.28
CA LEU A 111 -10.17 -15.13 -12.62
C LEU A 111 -11.66 -14.73 -12.70
N LEU A 112 -12.32 -14.96 -13.85
CA LEU A 112 -13.76 -14.69 -14.01
C LEU A 112 -14.59 -15.56 -13.07
N ASN A 113 -14.26 -16.84 -12.94
CA ASN A 113 -14.92 -17.74 -12.02
C ASN A 113 -14.75 -17.27 -10.57
N ASP A 114 -13.55 -16.86 -10.20
CA ASP A 114 -13.25 -16.30 -8.87
C ASP A 114 -14.10 -15.06 -8.56
N LEU A 115 -14.25 -14.12 -9.53
CA LEU A 115 -15.10 -12.95 -9.37
C LEU A 115 -16.58 -13.31 -9.20
N VAL A 116 -17.04 -14.31 -9.94
CA VAL A 116 -18.43 -14.82 -9.83
C VAL A 116 -18.66 -15.49 -8.49
N GLU A 117 -17.75 -16.36 -8.04
CA GLU A 117 -17.83 -17.01 -6.73
C GLU A 117 -17.83 -16.00 -5.56
N THR A 118 -17.13 -14.88 -5.75
CA THR A 118 -17.05 -13.81 -4.75
C THR A 118 -18.27 -12.86 -4.83
N GLU A 119 -19.13 -13.04 -5.82
CA GLU A 119 -20.34 -12.24 -6.07
C GLU A 119 -20.07 -10.77 -6.42
N ILE A 120 -18.86 -10.46 -6.89
CA ILE A 120 -18.48 -9.12 -7.34
C ILE A 120 -18.59 -8.92 -8.85
N ALA A 121 -18.87 -9.99 -9.60
CA ALA A 121 -19.20 -9.92 -11.02
C ALA A 121 -20.10 -11.07 -11.42
N THR A 122 -20.72 -10.95 -12.60
CA THR A 122 -21.36 -12.06 -13.33
C THR A 122 -20.67 -12.23 -14.68
N TYR A 123 -20.65 -13.48 -15.17
CA TYR A 123 -20.12 -13.80 -16.50
C TYR A 123 -21.05 -14.75 -17.21
N GLU A 124 -21.77 -14.22 -18.20
CA GLU A 124 -22.79 -14.96 -18.94
C GLU A 124 -22.73 -14.60 -20.46
N ASN A 125 -22.84 -15.61 -21.31
CA ASN A 125 -22.88 -15.44 -22.78
C ASN A 125 -21.70 -14.60 -23.34
N GLY A 126 -20.50 -14.71 -22.73
CA GLY A 126 -19.34 -13.95 -23.13
C GLY A 126 -19.29 -12.50 -22.64
N VAL A 127 -20.24 -12.08 -21.79
CA VAL A 127 -20.30 -10.75 -21.21
C VAL A 127 -19.90 -10.82 -19.73
N LEU A 128 -18.87 -10.05 -19.35
CA LEU A 128 -18.49 -9.82 -17.95
C LEU A 128 -19.20 -8.55 -17.47
N THR A 129 -19.92 -8.65 -16.35
CA THR A 129 -20.59 -7.51 -15.71
C THR A 129 -20.14 -7.38 -14.27
N PHE A 130 -19.49 -6.27 -13.91
CA PHE A 130 -19.10 -5.96 -12.52
C PHE A 130 -20.32 -5.53 -11.71
N ALA A 131 -20.42 -5.96 -10.45
CA ALA A 131 -21.55 -5.65 -9.58
C ALA A 131 -21.71 -4.14 -9.32
N ASN A 132 -20.61 -3.41 -9.24
CA ASN A 132 -20.54 -1.97 -9.04
C ASN A 132 -19.15 -1.43 -9.41
N GLU A 133 -18.94 -0.12 -9.23
CA GLU A 133 -17.67 0.53 -9.52
C GLU A 133 -16.52 0.05 -8.62
N ASP A 134 -16.79 -0.29 -7.34
CA ASP A 134 -15.77 -0.80 -6.42
C ASP A 134 -15.30 -2.19 -6.87
N ALA A 135 -16.22 -3.06 -7.29
CA ALA A 135 -15.90 -4.37 -7.86
C ALA A 135 -15.06 -4.24 -9.15
N ARG A 136 -15.39 -3.27 -10.00
CA ARG A 136 -14.61 -2.96 -11.18
C ARG A 136 -13.20 -2.46 -10.83
N ARG A 137 -13.07 -1.57 -9.84
CA ARG A 137 -11.77 -1.04 -9.37
C ARG A 137 -10.92 -2.14 -8.75
N PHE A 138 -11.50 -2.95 -7.88
CA PHE A 138 -10.86 -4.14 -7.33
C PHE A 138 -10.27 -5.02 -8.45
N SER A 139 -11.08 -5.34 -9.46
CA SER A 139 -10.66 -6.14 -10.62
C SER A 139 -9.62 -5.43 -11.51
N ASN A 140 -9.49 -4.11 -11.44
CA ASN A 140 -8.52 -3.31 -12.20
C ASN A 140 -7.17 -3.11 -11.48
N GLY A 141 -6.96 -3.81 -10.37
CA GLY A 141 -5.67 -3.81 -9.68
C GLY A 141 -5.72 -3.42 -8.20
N GLU A 142 -6.79 -2.78 -7.72
CA GLU A 142 -6.94 -2.42 -6.29
C GLU A 142 -6.99 -3.65 -5.36
N TRP A 143 -7.19 -4.85 -5.91
CA TRP A 143 -7.13 -6.09 -5.13
C TRP A 143 -5.79 -6.28 -4.41
N LEU A 144 -4.67 -5.86 -5.02
CA LEU A 144 -3.34 -5.97 -4.41
C LEU A 144 -3.19 -5.00 -3.23
N GLU A 145 -3.68 -3.78 -3.39
CA GLU A 145 -3.72 -2.77 -2.32
C GLU A 145 -4.58 -3.25 -1.14
N THR A 146 -5.76 -3.81 -1.44
CA THR A 146 -6.66 -4.41 -0.46
C THR A 146 -5.99 -5.57 0.29
N LEU A 147 -5.32 -6.47 -0.43
CA LEU A 147 -4.59 -7.60 0.15
C LEU A 147 -3.47 -7.11 1.08
N VAL A 148 -2.63 -6.19 0.61
CA VAL A 148 -1.51 -5.66 1.41
C VAL A 148 -2.02 -4.95 2.66
N HIS A 149 -3.04 -4.09 2.54
CA HIS A 149 -3.62 -3.38 3.67
C HIS A 149 -4.24 -4.34 4.70
N SER A 150 -5.00 -5.35 4.25
CA SER A 150 -5.58 -6.36 5.15
C SER A 150 -4.51 -7.22 5.81
N THR A 151 -3.40 -7.50 5.10
CA THR A 151 -2.24 -8.18 5.68
C THR A 151 -1.58 -7.33 6.76
N VAL A 152 -1.40 -6.01 6.52
CA VAL A 152 -0.88 -5.07 7.55
C VAL A 152 -1.80 -5.03 8.76
N LYS A 153 -3.12 -5.05 8.56
CA LYS A 153 -4.11 -5.12 9.65
C LYS A 153 -3.88 -6.35 10.54
N GLN A 154 -3.71 -7.53 9.93
CA GLN A 154 -3.43 -8.76 10.68
C GLN A 154 -2.07 -8.72 11.40
N ILE A 155 -1.06 -8.08 10.80
CA ILE A 155 0.25 -7.93 11.43
C ILE A 155 0.15 -6.99 12.63
N GLN A 156 -0.65 -5.94 12.56
CA GLN A 156 -0.86 -4.97 13.65
C GLN A 156 -1.39 -5.65 14.92
N ASP A 157 -2.26 -6.66 14.79
CA ASP A 157 -2.78 -7.43 15.93
C ASP A 157 -1.65 -8.16 16.70
N ASP A 158 -0.59 -8.58 15.98
CA ASP A 158 0.57 -9.30 16.52
C ASP A 158 1.77 -8.36 16.83
N LEU A 159 1.78 -7.14 16.30
CA LEU A 159 2.90 -6.19 16.35
C LEU A 159 2.41 -4.80 16.79
N PRO A 160 2.30 -4.53 18.13
CA PRO A 160 1.79 -3.28 18.66
C PRO A 160 2.59 -2.02 18.27
N THR A 161 3.79 -2.19 17.73
CA THR A 161 4.61 -1.08 17.20
C THR A 161 4.02 -0.45 15.94
N ILE A 162 3.05 -1.10 15.29
CA ILE A 162 2.24 -0.50 14.23
C ILE A 162 1.14 0.35 14.89
N GLN A 163 1.33 1.67 14.90
CA GLN A 163 0.47 2.62 15.60
C GLN A 163 -0.76 2.99 14.81
N ASP A 164 -0.59 3.18 13.49
CA ASP A 164 -1.67 3.57 12.57
C ASP A 164 -1.44 3.00 11.17
N ARG A 165 -2.52 2.81 10.41
CA ARG A 165 -2.50 2.35 9.02
C ARG A 165 -3.68 2.90 8.25
N SER A 166 -3.49 3.18 6.97
CA SER A 166 -4.56 3.61 6.07
C SER A 166 -4.30 3.18 4.64
N LEU A 167 -5.37 2.96 3.91
CA LEU A 167 -5.43 2.64 2.48
C LEU A 167 -5.85 3.90 1.70
N ASN A 168 -5.27 4.12 0.52
CA ASN A 168 -5.62 5.18 -0.43
C ASN A 168 -5.63 6.59 0.20
N VAL A 169 -4.51 6.96 0.85
CA VAL A 169 -4.39 8.27 1.48
C VAL A 169 -4.12 9.34 0.43
N GLN A 170 -5.02 10.29 0.29
CA GLN A 170 -4.80 11.46 -0.54
C GLN A 170 -3.98 12.48 0.25
N VAL A 171 -2.81 12.85 -0.25
CA VAL A 171 -1.89 13.77 0.41
C VAL A 171 -1.82 15.08 -0.36
N TYR A 172 -2.07 16.17 0.33
CA TYR A 172 -2.03 17.53 -0.21
C TYR A 172 -0.90 18.32 0.43
N ARG A 173 -0.12 19.00 -0.40
CA ARG A 173 0.98 19.86 0.03
C ARG A 173 0.91 21.19 -0.68
N GLN A 174 1.14 22.26 0.08
CA GLN A 174 1.22 23.60 -0.50
C GLN A 174 2.64 23.87 -0.99
N LEU A 175 2.79 24.21 -2.27
CA LEU A 175 4.06 24.62 -2.89
C LEU A 175 3.90 26.03 -3.48
N GLY A 176 4.21 27.05 -2.67
CA GLY A 176 3.88 28.44 -2.99
C GLY A 176 2.37 28.63 -3.08
N GLU A 177 1.87 29.10 -4.23
CA GLU A 177 0.43 29.28 -4.48
C GLU A 177 -0.26 28.01 -5.03
N LYS A 178 0.50 26.93 -5.28
CA LYS A 178 -0.04 25.69 -5.88
C LYS A 178 -0.21 24.62 -4.82
N GLU A 179 -1.35 23.94 -4.85
CA GLU A 179 -1.57 22.70 -4.12
C GLU A 179 -1.13 21.53 -4.99
N VAL A 180 -0.26 20.68 -4.45
CA VAL A 180 0.20 19.44 -5.07
C VAL A 180 -0.48 18.27 -4.39
N ARG A 181 -1.14 17.43 -5.18
CA ARG A 181 -1.82 16.23 -4.73
C ARG A 181 -1.02 14.98 -5.08
N ASN A 182 -0.89 14.08 -4.11
CA ASN A 182 -0.33 12.75 -4.27
C ASN A 182 -1.28 11.73 -3.63
N GLU A 183 -1.10 10.46 -4.00
CA GLU A 183 -1.80 9.33 -3.41
C GLU A 183 -0.77 8.35 -2.88
N LEU A 184 -1.01 7.81 -1.68
CA LEU A 184 -0.27 6.70 -1.10
C LEU A 184 -1.21 5.51 -1.06
N ASP A 185 -0.83 4.42 -1.74
CA ASP A 185 -1.67 3.22 -1.76
C ASP A 185 -1.86 2.70 -0.33
N ILE A 186 -0.77 2.49 0.42
CA ILE A 186 -0.83 2.20 1.85
C ILE A 186 0.16 3.07 2.60
N ALA A 187 -0.31 3.70 3.68
CA ALA A 187 0.51 4.39 4.66
C ALA A 187 0.38 3.72 6.03
N THR A 188 1.47 3.63 6.77
CA THR A 188 1.51 3.02 8.10
C THR A 188 2.50 3.77 8.99
N VAL A 189 2.18 3.96 10.26
CA VAL A 189 3.13 4.49 11.25
C VAL A 189 3.62 3.34 12.12
N VAL A 190 4.93 3.11 12.14
CA VAL A 190 5.59 2.04 12.88
C VAL A 190 6.74 2.63 13.70
N ASN A 191 6.70 2.50 15.02
CA ASN A 191 7.69 3.12 15.92
C ASN A 191 7.94 4.59 15.58
N ASN A 192 6.89 5.38 15.45
CA ASN A 192 6.93 6.81 15.11
C ASN A 192 7.62 7.12 13.77
N LYS A 193 7.63 6.20 12.82
CA LYS A 193 8.19 6.39 11.47
C LYS A 193 7.13 6.09 10.42
N LEU A 194 7.12 6.90 9.37
CA LEU A 194 6.22 6.67 8.24
C LEU A 194 6.75 5.54 7.35
N TYR A 195 5.88 4.61 7.04
CA TYR A 195 6.09 3.53 6.08
C TYR A 195 5.09 3.69 4.94
N ILE A 196 5.58 3.73 3.72
CA ILE A 196 4.77 3.87 2.50
C ILE A 196 4.92 2.59 1.69
N ILE A 197 3.80 2.02 1.25
CA ILE A 197 3.81 0.88 0.33
C ILE A 197 3.06 1.27 -0.93
N GLU A 198 3.71 1.13 -2.08
CA GLU A 198 3.13 1.29 -3.41
C GLU A 198 2.86 -0.10 -4.00
N CYS A 199 1.69 -0.30 -4.60
CA CYS A 199 1.25 -1.57 -5.16
C CYS A 199 1.14 -1.49 -6.68
N LYS A 200 1.74 -2.43 -7.41
CA LYS A 200 1.71 -2.47 -8.88
C LYS A 200 1.23 -3.82 -9.41
N THR A 201 0.09 -3.80 -10.08
CA THR A 201 -0.44 -4.96 -10.83
C THR A 201 -0.12 -4.89 -12.32
N LYS A 202 0.33 -3.73 -12.82
CA LYS A 202 0.76 -3.50 -14.20
C LYS A 202 2.28 -3.50 -14.28
N GLY A 203 2.83 -3.95 -15.41
CA GLY A 203 4.27 -3.87 -15.64
C GLY A 203 4.75 -2.42 -15.72
N MET A 204 5.94 -2.15 -15.17
CA MET A 204 6.62 -0.87 -15.36
C MET A 204 7.06 -0.74 -16.81
N ARG A 205 6.80 0.41 -17.44
CA ARG A 205 7.15 0.67 -18.84
C ARG A 205 8.58 1.18 -18.96
N ASP A 206 9.19 0.99 -20.14
CA ASP A 206 10.60 1.35 -20.35
C ASP A 206 10.89 2.85 -20.34
N ASP A 207 9.91 3.66 -20.75
CA ASP A 207 10.10 5.09 -21.05
C ASP A 207 9.23 5.99 -20.15
N GLY A 208 9.50 5.99 -18.85
CA GLY A 208 8.94 6.97 -17.95
C GLY A 208 8.02 6.45 -16.87
N ASP A 209 8.09 5.17 -16.53
CA ASP A 209 7.51 4.74 -15.28
C ASP A 209 8.46 5.09 -14.13
N ASP A 210 8.37 6.34 -13.70
CA ASP A 210 9.16 6.90 -12.59
C ASP A 210 8.65 6.40 -11.22
N THR A 211 8.00 5.23 -11.17
CA THR A 211 7.39 4.71 -9.94
C THR A 211 8.37 4.69 -8.78
N LEU A 212 9.59 4.18 -9.00
CA LEU A 212 10.60 4.11 -7.94
C LEU A 212 11.08 5.49 -7.50
N TYR A 213 11.33 6.41 -8.44
CA TYR A 213 11.72 7.78 -8.13
C TYR A 213 10.59 8.57 -7.47
N LYS A 214 9.34 8.35 -7.92
CA LYS A 214 8.18 8.95 -7.28
C LYS A 214 8.03 8.46 -5.85
N LEU A 215 8.18 7.17 -5.62
CA LEU A 215 8.08 6.55 -4.30
C LEU A 215 9.19 7.05 -3.36
N GLU A 216 10.44 7.12 -3.85
CA GLU A 216 11.56 7.73 -3.12
C GLU A 216 11.24 9.18 -2.76
N SER A 217 10.85 9.98 -3.75
CA SER A 217 10.53 11.39 -3.54
C SER A 217 9.41 11.59 -2.53
N LEU A 218 8.37 10.77 -2.55
CA LEU A 218 7.28 10.82 -1.57
C LEU A 218 7.77 10.43 -0.17
N ARG A 219 8.59 9.38 -0.05
CA ARG A 219 9.21 8.97 1.21
C ARG A 219 10.00 10.13 1.83
N ASP A 220 10.88 10.75 1.04
CA ASP A 220 11.77 11.81 1.53
C ASP A 220 11.00 13.09 1.87
N LEU A 221 9.99 13.43 1.06
CA LEU A 221 9.15 14.62 1.27
C LEU A 221 8.20 14.49 2.47
N LEU A 222 7.69 13.30 2.75
CA LEU A 222 6.65 13.07 3.76
C LEU A 222 7.19 12.51 5.08
N GLY A 223 8.43 12.02 5.11
CA GLY A 223 8.96 11.37 6.30
C GLY A 223 10.46 11.52 6.51
N GLY A 224 11.15 12.20 5.59
CA GLY A 224 12.59 12.49 5.69
C GLY A 224 13.43 11.21 5.82
N LEU A 225 14.56 11.30 6.53
CA LEU A 225 15.54 10.23 6.65
C LEU A 225 15.05 8.97 7.39
N GLN A 226 13.98 9.07 8.15
CA GLN A 226 13.47 7.97 8.97
C GLN A 226 12.35 7.18 8.28
N ALA A 227 11.69 7.76 7.29
CA ALA A 227 10.64 7.08 6.55
C ALA A 227 11.20 5.91 5.73
N ARG A 228 10.36 4.93 5.52
CA ARG A 228 10.66 3.74 4.72
C ARG A 228 9.64 3.62 3.60
N ALA A 229 10.06 3.05 2.48
CA ALA A 229 9.13 2.80 1.39
C ALA A 229 9.41 1.43 0.76
N MET A 230 8.35 0.81 0.26
CA MET A 230 8.34 -0.50 -0.37
C MET A 230 7.50 -0.48 -1.63
N LEU A 231 7.98 -1.13 -2.68
CA LEU A 231 7.18 -1.48 -3.84
C LEU A 231 6.77 -2.94 -3.75
N VAL A 232 5.47 -3.20 -3.80
CA VAL A 232 4.90 -4.55 -3.95
C VAL A 232 4.42 -4.70 -5.39
N SER A 233 5.06 -5.59 -6.14
CA SER A 233 4.78 -5.80 -7.56
C SER A 233 4.22 -7.19 -7.82
N PHE A 234 3.06 -7.23 -8.47
CA PHE A 234 2.50 -8.48 -9.00
C PHE A 234 3.21 -8.96 -10.28
N ARG A 235 3.92 -8.06 -10.96
CA ARG A 235 4.63 -8.38 -12.21
C ARG A 235 6.12 -8.57 -11.95
N PRO A 236 6.78 -9.45 -12.70
CA PRO A 236 8.22 -9.60 -12.60
C PRO A 236 8.94 -8.27 -12.75
N LEU A 237 9.86 -8.02 -11.84
CA LEU A 237 10.72 -6.84 -11.85
C LEU A 237 11.94 -7.11 -12.73
N ARG A 238 12.34 -6.10 -13.51
CA ARG A 238 13.56 -6.20 -14.31
C ARG A 238 14.77 -6.02 -13.41
N HIS A 239 15.90 -6.58 -13.81
CA HIS A 239 17.16 -6.42 -13.06
C HIS A 239 17.50 -4.95 -12.79
N ASN A 240 17.29 -4.07 -13.77
CA ASN A 240 17.52 -2.62 -13.60
C ASN A 240 16.58 -1.99 -12.56
N ASP A 241 15.35 -2.47 -12.43
CA ASP A 241 14.41 -1.96 -11.43
C ASP A 241 14.82 -2.39 -10.03
N ILE A 242 15.32 -3.62 -9.89
CA ILE A 242 15.86 -4.17 -8.61
C ILE A 242 17.08 -3.36 -8.19
N THR A 243 18.10 -3.23 -9.06
CA THR A 243 19.30 -2.45 -8.77
C THR A 243 18.96 -1.00 -8.40
N ARG A 244 18.02 -0.38 -9.12
CA ARG A 244 17.59 0.98 -8.83
C ARG A 244 16.90 1.09 -7.48
N ALA A 245 16.04 0.16 -7.12
CA ALA A 245 15.40 0.18 -5.81
C ALA A 245 16.42 0.03 -4.67
N GLU A 246 17.43 -0.81 -4.85
CA GLU A 246 18.55 -0.95 -3.91
C GLU A 246 19.30 0.38 -3.76
N ASP A 247 19.66 1.04 -4.87
CA ASP A 247 20.35 2.35 -4.86
C ASP A 247 19.52 3.43 -4.15
N LEU A 248 18.19 3.40 -4.31
CA LEU A 248 17.25 4.34 -3.69
C LEU A 248 16.88 3.94 -2.25
N GLY A 249 17.36 2.82 -1.73
CA GLY A 249 17.01 2.30 -0.39
C GLY A 249 15.53 1.95 -0.24
N LEU A 250 14.91 1.45 -1.30
CA LEU A 250 13.53 0.98 -1.33
C LEU A 250 13.47 -0.53 -1.17
N ALA A 251 12.55 -1.01 -0.34
CA ALA A 251 12.26 -2.44 -0.25
C ALA A 251 11.41 -2.89 -1.44
N LEU A 252 11.55 -4.15 -1.83
CA LEU A 252 10.80 -4.77 -2.92
C LEU A 252 10.16 -6.07 -2.46
N ILE A 253 8.95 -6.33 -2.96
CA ILE A 253 8.32 -7.66 -2.98
C ILE A 253 7.90 -7.93 -4.42
N GLY A 254 8.43 -8.99 -5.01
CA GLY A 254 8.10 -9.46 -6.35
C GLY A 254 7.04 -10.56 -6.36
N PRO A 255 6.61 -11.02 -7.56
CA PRO A 255 5.55 -12.03 -7.68
C PRO A 255 5.87 -13.37 -7.01
N ASP A 256 7.14 -13.76 -6.96
CA ASP A 256 7.56 -15.01 -6.30
C ASP A 256 7.43 -14.96 -4.77
N GLU A 257 7.45 -13.76 -4.20
CA GLU A 257 7.43 -13.49 -2.77
C GLU A 257 6.01 -13.21 -2.25
N LEU A 258 5.06 -12.91 -3.15
CA LEU A 258 3.68 -12.56 -2.77
C LEU A 258 2.96 -13.66 -1.98
N LYS A 259 3.28 -14.92 -2.20
CA LYS A 259 2.74 -16.05 -1.43
C LYS A 259 3.11 -15.99 0.07
N ASP A 260 4.23 -15.33 0.38
CA ASP A 260 4.77 -15.17 1.74
C ASP A 260 4.68 -13.72 2.21
N LEU A 261 3.73 -12.93 1.65
CA LEU A 261 3.57 -11.48 1.86
C LEU A 261 3.57 -11.09 3.35
N LYS A 262 2.82 -11.80 4.19
CA LYS A 262 2.75 -11.53 5.63
C LYS A 262 4.13 -11.66 6.30
N THR A 263 4.90 -12.66 5.91
CA THR A 263 6.26 -12.90 6.44
C THR A 263 7.21 -11.77 6.05
N HIS A 264 7.21 -11.36 4.79
CA HIS A 264 8.06 -10.28 4.29
C HIS A 264 7.72 -8.93 4.92
N LEU A 265 6.43 -8.57 4.98
CA LEU A 265 5.99 -7.34 5.63
C LEU A 265 6.32 -7.32 7.12
N THR A 266 6.10 -8.44 7.84
CA THR A 266 6.43 -8.55 9.26
C THR A 266 7.94 -8.36 9.50
N ALA A 267 8.78 -8.99 8.69
CA ALA A 267 10.22 -8.83 8.77
C ALA A 267 10.64 -7.37 8.52
N TRP A 268 10.05 -6.73 7.52
CA TRP A 268 10.33 -5.34 7.18
C TRP A 268 9.94 -4.36 8.30
N PHE A 269 8.77 -4.53 8.91
CA PHE A 269 8.36 -3.72 10.05
C PHE A 269 9.22 -3.94 11.31
N LYS A 270 9.69 -5.16 11.54
CA LYS A 270 10.58 -5.48 12.69
C LYS A 270 11.99 -4.90 12.55
N GLN A 271 12.52 -4.73 11.33
CA GLN A 271 13.81 -4.07 11.11
C GLN A 271 13.83 -2.61 11.61
N ALA A 272 12.65 -2.00 11.77
CA ALA A 272 12.51 -0.66 12.32
C ALA A 272 12.84 -0.55 13.83
N GLY A 273 12.78 -1.64 14.57
CA GLY A 273 13.03 -1.66 16.02
C GLY A 273 14.44 -2.06 16.44
N GLY A 274 15.25 -2.55 15.52
CA GLY A 274 16.64 -2.96 15.79
C GLY A 274 17.61 -1.81 15.53
N ARG A 275 18.27 -1.29 16.59
CA ARG A 275 19.59 -0.72 16.40
C ARG A 275 20.45 -1.87 15.84
N GLU A 276 20.91 -1.78 14.61
CA GLU A 276 22.12 -2.50 14.23
C GLU A 276 23.18 -2.08 15.24
N ASN A 277 23.63 -3.05 16.05
CA ASN A 277 24.81 -2.88 16.87
C ASN A 277 25.97 -2.61 15.91
N ILE A 278 26.44 -1.35 15.91
CA ILE A 278 27.74 -0.97 15.37
C ILE A 278 28.82 -1.46 16.35
#